data_b6db7a58d5e8982d75d16549a80dbe11
#
_entry.id   b6db7a58d5e8982d75d16549a80dbe11
#
_cell.length_a   1.000
_cell.length_b   1.000
_cell.length_c   1.000
_cell.angle_alpha   90.00
_cell.angle_beta   90.00
_cell.angle_gamma   90.00
#
_symmetry.space_group_name_H-M   'P 1'
#
loop_
_entity.id
_entity.type
_entity.pdbx_description
1 polymer ?
#
loop_
_entity_poly.entity_id
_entity_poly.type
_entity_poly.pdbx_seq_one_letter_code
_entity_poly.pdbx_strand_id
1 'polypeptide(L)'
;MQNRSGKIFFLILVLFFTACENPQFSFNQSKLDIIIDKYVQNNSHPFIHVRFEDKLGNVIYEHNSINRKFLPKEKIDGQTLMRIWSMSKIVTISLFMDLVEDKIVRLDDLVEKYIPEFSDLSVATDEQGTSLTLLDSMKDICPFELKKNNTKMTVRHLINHEAGFYY
;
A
#
# COMPACT_ATOMS: atom_id res chain seq x y z
N MET A 1 18.06 63.13 -3.67
CA MET A 1 18.70 61.83 -3.34
C MET A 1 17.68 60.73 -3.57
N GLN A 2 17.77 60.02 -4.69
CA GLN A 2 16.81 59.04 -5.15
C GLN A 2 17.06 57.69 -4.46
N ASN A 3 16.05 57.14 -3.84
CA ASN A 3 16.06 55.98 -2.97
C ASN A 3 16.53 54.68 -3.70
N ARG A 4 17.85 54.46 -3.79
CA ARG A 4 18.48 53.25 -4.36
C ARG A 4 18.19 52.00 -3.52
N SER A 5 17.91 52.15 -2.23
CA SER A 5 17.69 51.06 -1.28
C SER A 5 16.38 50.29 -1.56
N GLY A 6 15.28 50.98 -1.94
CA GLY A 6 14.00 50.31 -2.24
C GLY A 6 14.00 49.46 -3.50
N LYS A 7 14.81 49.84 -4.51
CA LYS A 7 14.92 49.06 -5.76
C LYS A 7 15.72 47.74 -5.58
N ILE A 8 16.72 47.75 -4.70
CA ILE A 8 17.53 46.57 -4.38
C ILE A 8 16.67 45.56 -3.56
N PHE A 9 15.85 46.07 -2.62
CA PHE A 9 14.95 45.22 -1.82
C PHE A 9 13.86 44.56 -2.68
N PHE A 10 13.31 45.29 -3.64
CA PHE A 10 12.32 44.75 -4.59
C PHE A 10 12.94 43.68 -5.52
N LEU A 11 14.18 43.87 -5.98
CA LEU A 11 14.88 42.94 -6.83
C LEU A 11 15.21 41.64 -6.08
N ILE A 12 15.60 41.69 -4.80
CA ILE A 12 15.86 40.53 -3.94
C ILE A 12 14.56 39.77 -3.67
N LEU A 13 13.42 40.46 -3.44
CA LEU A 13 12.13 39.82 -3.21
C LEU A 13 11.64 39.05 -4.46
N VAL A 14 11.86 39.57 -5.67
CA VAL A 14 11.50 38.88 -6.93
C VAL A 14 12.35 37.61 -7.15
N LEU A 15 13.62 37.61 -6.74
CA LEU A 15 14.50 36.44 -6.88
C LEU A 15 14.08 35.28 -5.95
N PHE A 16 13.40 35.55 -4.83
CA PHE A 16 12.90 34.49 -3.95
C PHE A 16 11.65 33.79 -4.49
N PHE A 17 10.90 34.40 -5.37
CA PHE A 17 9.71 33.78 -5.98
C PHE A 17 10.00 32.87 -7.18
N THR A 18 11.20 32.94 -7.76
CA THR A 18 11.59 32.11 -8.90
C THR A 18 12.29 30.79 -8.51
N ALA A 19 12.52 30.55 -7.20
CA ALA A 19 13.28 29.41 -6.72
C ALA A 19 12.45 28.15 -6.39
N CYS A 20 11.14 28.16 -6.61
CA CYS A 20 10.32 26.95 -6.50
C CYS A 20 9.96 26.45 -7.91
N GLU A 21 10.95 25.99 -8.67
CA GLU A 21 10.63 25.03 -9.72
C GLU A 21 10.23 23.72 -9.05
N ASN A 22 8.95 23.39 -9.17
CA ASN A 22 8.48 22.06 -8.83
C ASN A 22 9.32 21.07 -9.65
N PRO A 23 10.02 20.12 -9.04
CA PRO A 23 10.77 19.14 -9.81
C PRO A 23 9.80 18.42 -10.73
N GLN A 24 9.93 18.67 -12.04
CA GLN A 24 9.13 17.93 -13.02
C GLN A 24 9.59 16.49 -12.99
N PHE A 25 8.73 15.61 -12.51
CA PHE A 25 8.96 14.19 -12.59
C PHE A 25 8.98 13.79 -14.07
N SER A 26 10.13 13.31 -14.53
CA SER A 26 10.29 12.79 -15.88
C SER A 26 10.74 11.34 -15.85
N PHE A 27 10.17 10.52 -16.70
CA PHE A 27 10.57 9.12 -16.87
C PHE A 27 10.49 8.72 -18.33
N ASN A 28 11.20 7.66 -18.69
CA ASN A 28 11.22 7.16 -20.05
C ASN A 28 10.01 6.26 -20.30
N GLN A 29 8.95 6.83 -20.89
CA GLN A 29 7.71 6.12 -21.19
C GLN A 29 7.93 4.89 -22.07
N SER A 30 8.68 5.04 -23.17
CA SER A 30 8.93 3.91 -24.09
C SER A 30 9.65 2.75 -23.43
N LYS A 31 10.56 3.02 -22.49
CA LYS A 31 11.23 1.96 -21.74
C LYS A 31 10.26 1.24 -20.79
N LEU A 32 9.32 1.96 -20.21
CA LEU A 32 8.29 1.39 -19.34
C LEU A 32 7.32 0.53 -20.15
N ASP A 33 6.87 1.00 -21.33
CA ASP A 33 6.02 0.25 -22.24
C ASP A 33 6.64 -1.11 -22.61
N ILE A 34 7.91 -1.10 -23.01
CA ILE A 34 8.66 -2.32 -23.37
C ILE A 34 8.70 -3.31 -22.19
N ILE A 35 8.91 -2.81 -20.97
CA ILE A 35 8.97 -3.67 -19.78
C ILE A 35 7.59 -4.29 -19.52
N ILE A 36 6.52 -3.48 -19.53
CA ILE A 36 5.15 -3.94 -19.30
C ILE A 36 4.76 -4.98 -20.36
N ASP A 37 4.99 -4.68 -21.63
CA ASP A 37 4.66 -5.58 -22.74
C ASP A 37 5.40 -6.92 -22.63
N LYS A 38 6.66 -6.91 -22.21
CA LYS A 38 7.44 -8.13 -22.00
C LYS A 38 6.76 -9.07 -21.00
N TYR A 39 6.24 -8.56 -19.86
CA TYR A 39 5.57 -9.40 -18.87
C TYR A 39 4.24 -9.97 -19.35
N VAL A 40 3.56 -9.28 -20.25
CA VAL A 40 2.32 -9.75 -20.84
C VAL A 40 2.59 -10.75 -21.96
N GLN A 41 3.56 -10.46 -22.83
CA GLN A 41 3.87 -11.30 -24.00
C GLN A 41 4.56 -12.62 -23.64
N ASN A 42 5.27 -12.69 -22.53
CA ASN A 42 5.85 -13.95 -22.01
C ASN A 42 4.82 -14.87 -21.31
N ASN A 43 3.54 -14.52 -21.35
CA ASN A 43 2.42 -15.20 -20.70
C ASN A 43 2.45 -15.23 -19.16
N SER A 44 3.20 -14.35 -18.53
CA SER A 44 3.17 -14.24 -17.05
C SER A 44 1.87 -13.62 -16.55
N HIS A 45 1.29 -12.70 -17.31
CA HIS A 45 0.05 -12.01 -16.95
C HIS A 45 -0.91 -11.94 -18.14
N PRO A 46 -2.21 -12.06 -17.94
CA PRO A 46 -3.21 -11.90 -19.00
C PRO A 46 -3.30 -10.47 -19.51
N PHE A 47 -3.07 -9.51 -18.66
CA PHE A 47 -2.96 -8.09 -19.00
C PHE A 47 -2.25 -7.33 -17.88
N ILE A 48 -1.77 -6.14 -18.21
CA ILE A 48 -1.30 -5.13 -17.26
C ILE A 48 -1.85 -3.77 -17.73
N HIS A 49 -2.53 -3.08 -16.84
CA HIS A 49 -2.95 -1.69 -17.02
C HIS A 49 -2.18 -0.83 -16.02
N VAL A 50 -1.52 0.21 -16.51
CA VAL A 50 -0.79 1.17 -15.68
C VAL A 50 -1.29 2.56 -16.00
N ARG A 51 -1.59 3.33 -14.96
CA ARG A 51 -1.99 4.73 -15.08
C ARG A 51 -1.35 5.54 -13.96
N PHE A 52 -0.68 6.61 -14.33
CA PHE A 52 -0.14 7.59 -13.40
C PHE A 52 -0.90 8.90 -13.56
N GLU A 53 -1.29 9.45 -12.45
CA GLU A 53 -1.99 10.73 -12.38
C GLU A 53 -1.21 11.70 -11.47
N ASP A 54 -1.34 12.99 -11.76
CA ASP A 54 -0.90 14.02 -10.85
C ASP A 54 -1.91 14.20 -9.69
N LYS A 55 -1.58 15.07 -8.76
CA LYS A 55 -2.45 15.39 -7.61
C LYS A 55 -3.79 16.05 -7.99
N LEU A 56 -3.94 16.47 -9.24
CA LEU A 56 -5.17 17.09 -9.77
C LEU A 56 -6.00 16.08 -10.58
N GLY A 57 -5.51 14.83 -10.76
CA GLY A 57 -6.15 13.80 -11.55
C GLY A 57 -5.83 13.87 -13.05
N ASN A 58 -4.85 14.69 -13.47
CA ASN A 58 -4.41 14.69 -14.86
C ASN A 58 -3.56 13.46 -15.14
N VAL A 59 -3.86 12.77 -16.24
CA VAL A 59 -3.10 11.58 -16.65
C VAL A 59 -1.73 11.98 -17.15
N ILE A 60 -0.68 11.53 -16.48
CA ILE A 60 0.72 11.73 -16.86
C ILE A 60 1.17 10.61 -17.80
N TYR A 61 0.68 9.41 -17.56
CA TYR A 61 1.03 8.20 -18.31
C TYR A 61 -0.11 7.19 -18.22
N GLU A 62 -0.40 6.54 -19.33
CA GLU A 62 -1.32 5.40 -19.36
C GLU A 62 -0.84 4.39 -20.42
N HIS A 63 -0.76 3.14 -20.03
CA HIS A 63 -0.42 2.04 -20.92
C HIS A 63 -1.23 0.80 -20.61
N ASN A 64 -1.70 0.14 -21.69
CA ASN A 64 -2.47 -1.09 -21.62
C ASN A 64 -1.78 -2.17 -22.43
N SER A 65 -1.32 -3.20 -21.79
CA SER A 65 -0.81 -4.40 -22.45
C SER A 65 -1.76 -5.57 -22.23
N ILE A 66 -2.18 -6.24 -23.29
CA ILE A 66 -3.17 -7.32 -23.25
C ILE A 66 -2.63 -8.52 -23.99
N ASN A 67 -2.60 -9.68 -23.34
CA ASN A 67 -2.30 -10.93 -23.98
C ASN A 67 -3.54 -11.48 -24.70
N ARG A 68 -3.57 -11.33 -26.00
CA ARG A 68 -4.70 -11.73 -26.85
C ARG A 68 -4.92 -13.24 -26.91
N LYS A 69 -3.98 -14.03 -26.44
CA LYS A 69 -4.14 -15.48 -26.27
C LYS A 69 -5.10 -15.81 -25.11
N PHE A 70 -5.02 -15.05 -24.01
CA PHE A 70 -5.89 -15.26 -22.85
C PHE A 70 -7.17 -14.42 -22.93
N LEU A 71 -7.07 -13.22 -23.48
CA LEU A 71 -8.16 -12.23 -23.55
C LEU A 71 -8.33 -11.75 -25.01
N PRO A 72 -8.93 -12.59 -25.89
CA PRO A 72 -8.95 -12.30 -27.33
C PRO A 72 -9.80 -11.10 -27.73
N LYS A 73 -10.86 -10.78 -26.96
CA LYS A 73 -11.85 -9.75 -27.31
C LYS A 73 -12.03 -8.68 -26.24
N GLU A 74 -11.49 -8.87 -25.06
CA GLU A 74 -11.68 -7.99 -23.93
C GLU A 74 -10.99 -6.65 -24.14
N LYS A 75 -11.69 -5.58 -23.76
CA LYS A 75 -11.13 -4.24 -23.66
C LYS A 75 -10.73 -4.02 -22.21
N ILE A 76 -9.47 -3.68 -22.00
CA ILE A 76 -8.94 -3.31 -20.67
C ILE A 76 -8.56 -1.84 -20.73
N ASP A 77 -9.10 -1.05 -19.81
CA ASP A 77 -8.82 0.36 -19.68
C ASP A 77 -9.07 0.83 -18.23
N GLY A 78 -8.97 2.13 -17.97
CA GLY A 78 -9.19 2.72 -16.66
C GLY A 78 -10.60 2.55 -16.09
N GLN A 79 -11.56 2.04 -16.86
CA GLN A 79 -12.92 1.72 -16.41
C GLN A 79 -13.12 0.22 -16.13
N THR A 80 -12.08 -0.59 -16.31
CA THR A 80 -12.17 -2.03 -16.08
C THR A 80 -12.27 -2.32 -14.59
N LEU A 81 -13.34 -3.02 -14.19
CA LEU A 81 -13.55 -3.45 -12.81
C LEU A 81 -12.67 -4.65 -12.50
N MET A 82 -11.86 -4.53 -11.46
CA MET A 82 -10.97 -5.58 -10.98
C MET A 82 -11.10 -5.78 -9.49
N ARG A 83 -10.80 -7.01 -9.04
CA ARG A 83 -10.67 -7.28 -7.61
C ARG A 83 -9.36 -6.66 -7.11
N ILE A 84 -9.44 -5.78 -6.12
CA ILE A 84 -8.28 -5.11 -5.53
C ILE A 84 -7.61 -5.92 -4.41
N TRP A 85 -8.18 -7.09 -4.04
CA TRP A 85 -7.62 -8.03 -3.07
C TRP A 85 -7.13 -7.30 -1.79
N SER A 86 -5.88 -7.54 -1.42
CA SER A 86 -5.29 -6.95 -0.20
C SER A 86 -5.18 -5.43 -0.20
N MET A 87 -5.29 -4.77 -1.35
CA MET A 87 -5.35 -3.29 -1.39
C MET A 87 -6.61 -2.74 -0.69
N SER A 88 -7.67 -3.55 -0.54
CA SER A 88 -8.83 -3.18 0.28
C SER A 88 -8.49 -2.92 1.74
N LYS A 89 -7.38 -3.45 2.24
CA LYS A 89 -6.90 -3.17 3.61
C LYS A 89 -6.64 -1.69 3.85
N ILE A 90 -6.10 -0.98 2.85
CA ILE A 90 -5.85 0.47 2.93
C ILE A 90 -7.17 1.21 3.15
N VAL A 91 -8.22 0.85 2.39
CA VAL A 91 -9.55 1.46 2.52
C VAL A 91 -10.13 1.16 3.91
N THR A 92 -10.04 -0.10 4.35
CA THR A 92 -10.53 -0.52 5.67
C THR A 92 -9.80 0.23 6.80
N ILE A 93 -8.48 0.34 6.72
CA ILE A 93 -7.67 1.06 7.73
C ILE A 93 -8.03 2.55 7.72
N SER A 94 -8.19 3.17 6.55
CA SER A 94 -8.59 4.58 6.45
C SER A 94 -9.93 4.85 7.14
N LEU A 95 -10.95 4.02 6.87
CA LEU A 95 -12.24 4.11 7.55
C LEU A 95 -12.14 3.83 9.05
N PHE A 96 -11.25 2.92 9.46
CA PHE A 96 -11.02 2.64 10.87
C PHE A 96 -10.37 3.83 11.59
N MET A 97 -9.52 4.60 10.90
CA MET A 97 -8.90 5.80 11.48
C MET A 97 -9.92 6.90 11.82
N ASP A 98 -11.06 6.96 11.13
CA ASP A 98 -12.17 7.87 11.50
C ASP A 98 -12.67 7.53 12.92
N LEU A 99 -12.80 6.23 13.25
CA LEU A 99 -13.20 5.81 14.60
C LEU A 99 -12.15 6.18 15.66
N VAL A 100 -10.88 6.21 15.28
CA VAL A 100 -9.79 6.65 16.15
C VAL A 100 -9.83 8.17 16.36
N GLU A 101 -10.09 8.95 15.32
CA GLU A 101 -10.26 10.41 15.39
C GLU A 101 -11.46 10.78 16.26
N ASP A 102 -12.57 10.06 16.13
CA ASP A 102 -13.78 10.20 16.95
C ASP A 102 -13.61 9.68 18.38
N LYS A 103 -12.43 9.13 18.72
CA LYS A 103 -12.10 8.57 20.04
C LYS A 103 -13.00 7.39 20.47
N ILE A 104 -13.65 6.73 19.52
CA ILE A 104 -14.44 5.52 19.77
C ILE A 104 -13.53 4.34 20.04
N VAL A 105 -12.39 4.28 19.35
CA VAL A 105 -11.34 3.25 19.48
C VAL A 105 -9.99 3.94 19.65
N ARG A 106 -9.10 3.34 20.46
CA ARG A 106 -7.72 3.80 20.57
C ARG A 106 -6.79 2.76 19.94
N LEU A 107 -5.71 3.22 19.33
CA LEU A 107 -4.72 2.31 18.71
C LEU A 107 -4.08 1.36 19.74
N ASP A 108 -3.95 1.82 20.99
CA ASP A 108 -3.36 1.05 22.08
C ASP A 108 -4.39 0.27 22.93
N ASP A 109 -5.68 0.31 22.55
CA ASP A 109 -6.68 -0.55 23.16
C ASP A 109 -6.38 -2.01 22.84
N LEU A 110 -6.62 -2.87 23.82
CA LEU A 110 -6.51 -4.31 23.63
C LEU A 110 -7.64 -4.80 22.70
N VAL A 111 -7.30 -5.65 21.75
CA VAL A 111 -8.29 -6.24 20.82
C VAL A 111 -9.37 -7.01 21.57
N GLU A 112 -8.99 -7.71 22.65
CA GLU A 112 -9.92 -8.46 23.52
C GLU A 112 -11.04 -7.61 24.13
N LYS A 113 -10.86 -6.29 24.21
CA LYS A 113 -11.91 -5.36 24.64
C LYS A 113 -13.11 -5.35 23.70
N TYR A 114 -12.86 -5.58 22.42
CA TYR A 114 -13.86 -5.57 21.35
C TYR A 114 -14.23 -6.98 20.89
N ILE A 115 -13.27 -7.89 20.94
CA ILE A 115 -13.40 -9.28 20.51
C ILE A 115 -12.82 -10.15 21.66
N PRO A 116 -13.66 -10.59 22.61
CA PRO A 116 -13.21 -11.30 23.81
C PRO A 116 -12.40 -12.58 23.54
N GLU A 117 -12.63 -13.23 22.39
CA GLU A 117 -11.92 -14.43 21.97
C GLU A 117 -10.42 -14.22 21.81
N PHE A 118 -9.99 -12.99 21.63
CA PHE A 118 -8.56 -12.63 21.55
C PHE A 118 -7.84 -12.62 22.91
N SER A 119 -8.55 -12.85 24.00
CA SER A 119 -7.95 -12.91 25.35
C SER A 119 -7.06 -14.14 25.56
N ASP A 120 -7.31 -15.24 24.85
CA ASP A 120 -6.66 -16.53 25.05
C ASP A 120 -6.03 -17.07 23.77
N LEU A 121 -5.25 -16.23 23.10
CA LEU A 121 -4.51 -16.64 21.92
C LEU A 121 -3.23 -17.38 22.30
N SER A 122 -2.94 -18.43 21.53
CA SER A 122 -1.69 -19.18 21.58
C SER A 122 -0.85 -18.92 20.34
N VAL A 123 0.46 -19.04 20.48
CA VAL A 123 1.43 -18.91 19.38
C VAL A 123 2.03 -20.29 19.11
N ALA A 124 2.04 -20.67 17.84
CA ALA A 124 2.77 -21.85 17.39
C ALA A 124 4.28 -21.59 17.38
N THR A 125 5.04 -22.43 18.03
CA THR A 125 6.50 -22.33 18.11
C THR A 125 7.15 -23.65 17.73
N ASP A 126 8.39 -23.60 17.21
CA ASP A 126 9.24 -24.77 17.07
C ASP A 126 9.84 -25.20 18.44
N GLU A 127 10.61 -26.29 18.42
CA GLU A 127 11.32 -26.79 19.62
C GLU A 127 12.28 -25.74 20.21
N GLN A 128 12.78 -24.82 19.41
CA GLN A 128 13.66 -23.71 19.79
C GLN A 128 12.90 -22.50 20.32
N GLY A 129 11.56 -22.52 20.27
CA GLY A 129 10.70 -21.41 20.69
C GLY A 129 10.60 -20.29 19.66
N THR A 130 11.03 -20.54 18.41
CA THR A 130 10.89 -19.59 17.29
C THR A 130 9.46 -19.61 16.77
N SER A 131 8.87 -18.47 16.52
CA SER A 131 7.56 -18.37 15.86
C SER A 131 7.65 -18.91 14.43
N LEU A 132 6.74 -19.79 14.06
CA LEU A 132 6.76 -20.50 12.78
C LEU A 132 5.76 -19.90 11.80
N THR A 133 6.21 -19.79 10.54
CA THR A 133 5.32 -19.60 9.40
C THR A 133 4.89 -20.98 8.90
N LEU A 134 3.59 -21.26 8.98
CA LEU A 134 3.03 -22.52 8.49
C LEU A 134 3.16 -22.58 6.96
N LEU A 135 3.83 -23.61 6.47
CA LEU A 135 3.84 -23.94 5.04
C LEU A 135 2.56 -24.70 4.66
N ASP A 136 2.07 -24.50 3.46
CA ASP A 136 0.83 -25.13 2.95
C ASP A 136 0.78 -26.65 3.08
N SER A 137 1.94 -27.31 3.10
CA SER A 137 2.06 -28.77 3.29
C SER A 137 1.75 -29.26 4.69
N MET A 138 1.49 -28.37 5.65
CA MET A 138 1.33 -28.70 7.07
C MET A 138 -0.12 -28.57 7.56
N LYS A 139 -1.08 -28.51 6.66
CA LYS A 139 -2.51 -28.27 7.00
C LYS A 139 -3.15 -29.34 7.87
N ASP A 140 -2.62 -30.57 7.86
CA ASP A 140 -3.28 -31.72 8.51
C ASP A 140 -2.63 -32.14 9.84
N ILE A 141 -1.47 -31.60 10.19
CA ILE A 141 -0.78 -31.90 11.42
C ILE A 141 -0.18 -30.63 11.97
N CYS A 142 -0.70 -30.15 13.11
CA CYS A 142 -0.03 -29.07 13.84
C CYS A 142 1.09 -29.70 14.69
N PRO A 143 2.31 -29.85 14.17
CA PRO A 143 3.42 -30.49 14.89
C PRO A 143 4.06 -29.57 15.91
N PHE A 144 3.45 -28.39 16.13
CA PHE A 144 4.01 -27.28 16.91
C PHE A 144 3.48 -27.32 18.33
N GLU A 145 4.33 -26.97 19.26
CA GLU A 145 3.88 -26.61 20.60
C GLU A 145 3.12 -25.30 20.55
N LEU A 146 1.94 -25.29 21.13
CA LEU A 146 1.18 -24.07 21.35
C LEU A 146 1.60 -23.49 22.69
N LYS A 147 2.24 -22.33 22.64
CA LYS A 147 2.58 -21.55 23.84
C LYS A 147 1.59 -20.42 24.02
N LYS A 148 1.15 -20.21 25.25
CA LYS A 148 0.29 -19.06 25.56
C LYS A 148 0.98 -17.77 25.18
N ASN A 149 0.28 -16.92 24.44
CA ASN A 149 0.80 -15.60 24.12
C ASN A 149 0.71 -14.69 25.38
N ASN A 150 1.87 -14.31 25.89
CA ASN A 150 1.96 -13.40 27.04
C ASN A 150 1.87 -11.93 26.63
N THR A 151 1.97 -11.63 25.35
CA THR A 151 1.84 -10.27 24.83
C THR A 151 0.42 -10.03 24.39
N LYS A 152 -0.26 -9.11 25.04
CA LYS A 152 -1.62 -8.76 24.67
C LYS A 152 -1.63 -8.03 23.32
N MET A 153 -2.55 -8.45 22.45
CA MET A 153 -2.71 -7.85 21.14
C MET A 153 -3.44 -6.52 21.22
N THR A 154 -2.88 -5.49 20.61
CA THR A 154 -3.51 -4.17 20.50
C THR A 154 -4.06 -3.96 19.08
N VAL A 155 -4.96 -3.00 18.95
CA VAL A 155 -5.47 -2.53 17.66
C VAL A 155 -4.32 -2.09 16.75
N ARG A 156 -3.29 -1.46 17.29
CA ARG A 156 -2.08 -1.06 16.58
C ARG A 156 -1.38 -2.24 15.90
N HIS A 157 -1.25 -3.38 16.59
CA HIS A 157 -0.64 -4.58 16.01
C HIS A 157 -1.41 -5.09 14.79
N LEU A 158 -2.75 -5.00 14.79
CA LEU A 158 -3.57 -5.38 13.64
C LEU A 158 -3.35 -4.44 12.45
N ILE A 159 -3.37 -3.13 12.70
CA ILE A 159 -3.23 -2.10 11.65
C ILE A 159 -1.84 -2.16 11.01
N ASN A 160 -0.80 -2.41 11.80
CA ASN A 160 0.59 -2.48 11.34
C ASN A 160 0.99 -3.84 10.75
N HIS A 161 0.07 -4.81 10.68
CA HIS A 161 0.37 -6.20 10.28
C HIS A 161 1.40 -6.92 11.20
N GLU A 162 1.43 -6.56 12.48
CA GLU A 162 2.32 -7.12 13.49
C GLU A 162 1.62 -8.20 14.35
N ALA A 163 0.39 -8.57 13.99
CA ALA A 163 -0.43 -9.48 14.78
C ALA A 163 -0.02 -10.97 14.64
N GLY A 164 0.81 -11.31 13.66
CA GLY A 164 1.33 -12.67 13.47
C GLY A 164 0.32 -13.68 12.89
N PHE A 165 -0.82 -13.23 12.36
CA PHE A 165 -1.74 -14.11 11.66
C PHE A 165 -1.19 -14.52 10.31
N TYR A 166 -1.37 -15.81 10.01
CA TYR A 166 -1.04 -16.38 8.71
C TYR A 166 -2.30 -16.48 7.83
N TYR A 167 -2.08 -16.44 6.52
CA TYR A 167 -3.12 -16.63 5.50
C TYR A 167 -3.35 -18.09 5.18
#